data_53172899953af2edf06ff8925bcb7b86
#
_entry.id   53172899953af2edf06ff8925bcb7b86
#
_cell.length_a   1.000
_cell.length_b   1.000
_cell.length_c   1.000
_cell.angle_alpha   90.00
_cell.angle_beta   90.00
_cell.angle_gamma   90.00
#
_symmetry.space_group_name_H-M   'P 1'
#
loop_
_entity.id
_entity.type
_entity.pdbx_description
1 polymer ?
#
loop_
_entity_poly.entity_id
_entity_poly.type
_entity_poly.pdbx_seq_one_letter_code
_entity_poly.pdbx_strand_id
1 'polypeptide(L)'
;MLLAGGAFGAAMLAKYAAIYGLAGLAMFVLATSVLSRDTERQKVIGWRGLGLFALGMVAVASPNILWNLANELTTVRHLGDNANLDLRSYSLAGSIGFLAAQFATAGPVVFALMFGILRTRRGDDAGLLLLCLSAPVILVIMVQAFLSEANANWGLTAMPALVLWLARWMAQARPVIGRLAIGINLGLCALLLAVTTAGSLGPVTPDSDPFRRLRGWQALAADTGVALEAHGAATVIADRRATASLLSWHFHDRRIGGKPVTVLVIDADGRPTNHFEQNLAWQPVARRRIVALDGRKAPPEMTGVDWQAGTPPLSSTAISRNRSRDLYIHKGVEGE
;
A
#
# COMPACT_ATOMS: atom_id res chain seq x y z
N MET A 1 -21.70 -13.68 -15.55
CA MET A 1 -20.75 -14.24 -14.56
C MET A 1 -19.30 -14.26 -15.07
N LEU A 2 -19.00 -14.67 -16.31
CA LEU A 2 -17.61 -14.68 -16.84
C LEU A 2 -16.94 -13.29 -16.77
N LEU A 3 -17.62 -12.25 -17.26
CA LEU A 3 -17.09 -10.87 -17.18
C LEU A 3 -16.90 -10.39 -15.73
N ALA A 4 -17.82 -10.74 -14.83
CA ALA A 4 -17.69 -10.41 -13.42
C ALA A 4 -16.46 -11.10 -12.80
N GLY A 5 -16.22 -12.36 -13.14
CA GLY A 5 -15.00 -13.07 -12.76
C GLY A 5 -13.75 -12.41 -13.32
N GLY A 6 -13.73 -12.05 -14.60
CA GLY A 6 -12.62 -11.33 -15.23
C GLY A 6 -12.32 -9.99 -14.56
N ALA A 7 -13.36 -9.20 -14.26
CA ALA A 7 -13.21 -7.94 -13.51
C ALA A 7 -12.64 -8.19 -12.10
N PHE A 8 -13.05 -9.28 -11.46
CA PHE A 8 -12.52 -9.67 -10.16
C PHE A 8 -11.04 -10.10 -10.23
N GLY A 9 -10.67 -10.85 -11.26
CA GLY A 9 -9.27 -11.19 -11.55
C GLY A 9 -8.41 -9.94 -11.76
N ALA A 10 -8.92 -8.95 -12.51
CA ALA A 10 -8.26 -7.66 -12.69
C ALA A 10 -8.13 -6.88 -11.36
N ALA A 11 -9.16 -6.92 -10.50
CA ALA A 11 -9.09 -6.33 -9.17
C ALA A 11 -8.01 -6.99 -8.29
N MET A 12 -7.85 -8.31 -8.38
CA MET A 12 -6.77 -9.02 -7.69
C MET A 12 -5.38 -8.64 -8.23
N LEU A 13 -5.23 -8.44 -9.53
CA LEU A 13 -3.98 -7.93 -10.12
C LEU A 13 -3.65 -6.51 -9.65
N ALA A 14 -4.68 -5.67 -9.46
CA ALA A 14 -4.50 -4.32 -8.95
C ALA A 14 -4.14 -4.31 -7.45
N LYS A 15 -4.80 -5.16 -6.66
CA LYS A 15 -4.54 -5.27 -5.21
C LYS A 15 -5.05 -6.61 -4.67
N TYR A 16 -4.19 -7.40 -4.06
CA TYR A 16 -4.56 -8.70 -3.47
C TYR A 16 -5.64 -8.62 -2.39
N ALA A 17 -5.83 -7.47 -1.75
CA ALA A 17 -6.93 -7.25 -0.82
C ALA A 17 -8.33 -7.48 -1.45
N ALA A 18 -8.44 -7.51 -2.79
CA ALA A 18 -9.67 -7.94 -3.47
C ALA A 18 -10.11 -9.35 -3.07
N ILE A 19 -9.21 -10.20 -2.55
CA ILE A 19 -9.54 -11.55 -2.03
C ILE A 19 -10.64 -11.51 -0.94
N TYR A 20 -10.74 -10.44 -0.16
CA TYR A 20 -11.83 -10.26 0.78
C TYR A 20 -13.21 -10.25 0.10
N GLY A 21 -13.30 -9.79 -1.14
CA GLY A 21 -14.52 -9.84 -1.93
C GLY A 21 -14.93 -11.27 -2.28
N LEU A 22 -13.98 -12.23 -2.43
CA LEU A 22 -14.33 -13.66 -2.58
C LEU A 22 -14.99 -14.21 -1.34
N ALA A 23 -14.49 -13.86 -0.15
CA ALA A 23 -15.11 -14.24 1.10
C ALA A 23 -16.53 -13.64 1.20
N GLY A 24 -16.70 -12.38 0.83
CA GLY A 24 -18.00 -11.72 0.78
C GLY A 24 -18.96 -12.39 -0.21
N LEU A 25 -18.49 -12.74 -1.42
CA LEU A 25 -19.29 -13.47 -2.40
C LEU A 25 -19.68 -14.87 -1.89
N ALA A 26 -18.75 -15.58 -1.27
CA ALA A 26 -19.02 -16.88 -0.66
C ALA A 26 -20.07 -16.78 0.45
N MET A 27 -19.99 -15.76 1.30
CA MET A 27 -21.00 -15.47 2.34
C MET A 27 -22.37 -15.19 1.71
N PHE A 28 -22.42 -14.41 0.65
CA PHE A 28 -23.67 -14.13 -0.08
C PHE A 28 -24.29 -15.40 -0.66
N VAL A 29 -23.47 -16.23 -1.34
CA VAL A 29 -23.92 -17.51 -1.90
C VAL A 29 -24.41 -18.44 -0.78
N LEU A 30 -23.69 -18.53 0.34
CA LEU A 30 -24.10 -19.34 1.49
C LEU A 30 -25.45 -18.84 2.05
N ALA A 31 -25.61 -17.53 2.23
CA ALA A 31 -26.85 -16.95 2.74
C ALA A 31 -28.05 -17.17 1.82
N THR A 32 -27.87 -17.08 0.51
CA THR A 32 -28.96 -17.18 -0.47
C THR A 32 -29.22 -18.59 -0.94
N SER A 33 -28.17 -19.40 -1.14
CA SER A 33 -28.31 -20.74 -1.76
C SER A 33 -28.39 -21.90 -0.77
N VAL A 34 -27.79 -21.73 0.44
CA VAL A 34 -27.72 -22.82 1.41
C VAL A 34 -28.64 -22.57 2.62
N LEU A 35 -28.57 -21.35 3.20
CA LEU A 35 -29.32 -21.02 4.41
C LEU A 35 -30.74 -20.51 4.15
N SER A 36 -31.05 -20.07 2.92
CA SER A 36 -32.40 -19.65 2.55
C SER A 36 -33.33 -20.85 2.43
N ARG A 37 -34.51 -20.70 3.05
CA ARG A 37 -35.65 -21.65 2.86
C ARG A 37 -36.47 -21.32 1.60
N ASP A 38 -36.17 -20.22 0.93
CA ASP A 38 -36.85 -19.78 -0.28
C ASP A 38 -36.14 -20.39 -1.50
N THR A 39 -36.83 -21.25 -2.22
CA THR A 39 -36.36 -21.97 -3.42
C THR A 39 -35.98 -21.06 -4.56
N GLU A 40 -36.62 -19.90 -4.72
CA GLU A 40 -36.27 -18.92 -5.73
C GLU A 40 -34.93 -18.21 -5.39
N ARG A 41 -34.68 -17.93 -4.15
CA ARG A 41 -33.41 -17.38 -3.68
C ARG A 41 -32.25 -18.37 -3.82
N GLN A 42 -32.48 -19.65 -3.66
CA GLN A 42 -31.46 -20.68 -3.86
C GLN A 42 -30.91 -20.71 -5.29
N LYS A 43 -31.62 -20.12 -6.26
CA LYS A 43 -31.23 -20.06 -7.68
C LYS A 43 -30.48 -18.79 -8.09
N VAL A 44 -30.27 -17.83 -7.17
CA VAL A 44 -29.66 -16.52 -7.50
C VAL A 44 -28.29 -16.66 -8.17
N ILE A 45 -27.45 -17.58 -7.70
CA ILE A 45 -26.20 -17.93 -8.36
C ILE A 45 -26.07 -19.47 -8.39
N GLY A 46 -26.35 -20.06 -9.57
CA GLY A 46 -26.18 -21.49 -9.77
C GLY A 46 -24.70 -21.89 -10.00
N TRP A 47 -24.39 -23.18 -9.85
CA TRP A 47 -23.05 -23.74 -10.02
C TRP A 47 -22.37 -23.38 -11.35
N ARG A 48 -23.14 -23.33 -12.45
CA ARG A 48 -22.66 -22.87 -13.78
C ARG A 48 -22.18 -21.41 -13.70
N GLY A 49 -22.92 -20.57 -13.00
CA GLY A 49 -22.54 -19.16 -12.80
C GLY A 49 -21.25 -19.01 -11.99
N LEU A 50 -21.09 -19.79 -10.91
CA LEU A 50 -19.86 -19.84 -10.13
C LEU A 50 -18.68 -20.35 -10.94
N GLY A 51 -18.89 -21.41 -11.75
CA GLY A 51 -17.84 -21.93 -12.63
C GLY A 51 -17.37 -20.91 -13.67
N LEU A 52 -18.31 -20.19 -14.31
CA LEU A 52 -17.97 -19.11 -15.24
C LEU A 52 -17.26 -17.94 -14.55
N PHE A 53 -17.67 -17.59 -13.33
CA PHE A 53 -16.98 -16.57 -12.53
C PHE A 53 -15.54 -17.00 -12.23
N ALA A 54 -15.35 -18.21 -11.72
CA ALA A 54 -14.02 -18.75 -11.41
C ALA A 54 -13.13 -18.81 -12.67
N LEU A 55 -13.68 -19.26 -13.81
CA LEU A 55 -12.96 -19.30 -15.08
C LEU A 55 -12.49 -17.91 -15.51
N GLY A 56 -13.36 -16.90 -15.48
CA GLY A 56 -13.00 -15.54 -15.84
C GLY A 56 -11.94 -14.95 -14.90
N MET A 57 -12.08 -15.20 -13.59
CA MET A 57 -11.12 -14.75 -12.59
C MET A 57 -9.73 -15.36 -12.79
N VAL A 58 -9.66 -16.68 -12.93
CA VAL A 58 -8.40 -17.41 -13.13
C VAL A 58 -7.76 -17.03 -14.46
N ALA A 59 -8.53 -16.91 -15.54
CA ALA A 59 -8.00 -16.52 -16.85
C ALA A 59 -7.27 -15.15 -16.79
N VAL A 60 -7.87 -14.16 -16.12
CA VAL A 60 -7.26 -12.83 -16.00
C VAL A 60 -6.11 -12.81 -14.98
N ALA A 61 -6.23 -13.52 -13.86
CA ALA A 61 -5.21 -13.58 -12.83
C ALA A 61 -4.03 -14.52 -13.18
N SER A 62 -4.17 -15.37 -14.21
CA SER A 62 -3.19 -16.41 -14.55
C SER A 62 -1.75 -15.93 -14.73
N PRO A 63 -1.44 -14.77 -15.35
CA PRO A 63 -0.05 -14.32 -15.47
C PRO A 63 0.62 -14.12 -14.11
N ASN A 64 -0.11 -13.56 -13.16
CA ASN A 64 0.39 -13.36 -11.80
C ASN A 64 0.48 -14.67 -11.01
N ILE A 65 -0.50 -15.57 -11.17
CA ILE A 65 -0.47 -16.89 -10.53
C ILE A 65 0.77 -17.67 -11.00
N LEU A 66 0.99 -17.74 -12.32
CA LEU A 66 2.14 -18.43 -12.91
C LEU A 66 3.45 -17.79 -12.47
N TRP A 67 3.54 -16.47 -12.44
CA TRP A 67 4.72 -15.76 -11.94
C TRP A 67 5.01 -16.10 -10.48
N ASN A 68 4.01 -16.09 -9.60
CA ASN A 68 4.19 -16.44 -8.20
C ASN A 68 4.67 -17.90 -8.02
N LEU A 69 4.12 -18.84 -8.80
CA LEU A 69 4.54 -20.24 -8.76
C LEU A 69 6.01 -20.39 -9.20
N ALA A 70 6.45 -19.62 -10.20
CA ALA A 70 7.84 -19.62 -10.67
C ALA A 70 8.81 -18.88 -9.73
N ASN A 71 8.30 -17.98 -8.85
CA ASN A 71 9.11 -17.16 -7.95
C ASN A 71 8.82 -17.44 -6.47
N GLU A 72 8.66 -18.71 -6.12
CA GLU A 72 8.54 -19.21 -4.75
C GLU A 72 7.43 -18.52 -3.91
N LEU A 73 6.35 -18.10 -4.54
CA LEU A 73 5.23 -17.40 -3.91
C LEU A 73 5.63 -16.12 -3.17
N THR A 74 6.64 -15.41 -3.66
CA THR A 74 7.20 -14.18 -3.05
C THR A 74 6.12 -13.18 -2.65
N THR A 75 5.08 -12.99 -3.48
CA THR A 75 3.99 -12.07 -3.15
C THR A 75 3.13 -12.55 -1.98
N VAL A 76 2.90 -13.85 -1.89
CA VAL A 76 2.10 -14.46 -0.79
C VAL A 76 2.87 -14.35 0.52
N ARG A 77 4.19 -14.59 0.50
CA ARG A 77 5.06 -14.37 1.66
C ARG A 77 5.02 -12.92 2.13
N HIS A 78 5.17 -11.97 1.20
CA HIS A 78 5.09 -10.55 1.52
C HIS A 78 3.75 -10.13 2.13
N LEU A 79 2.64 -10.75 1.72
CA LEU A 79 1.33 -10.52 2.37
C LEU A 79 1.32 -11.03 3.81
N GLY A 80 1.92 -12.20 4.07
CA GLY A 80 2.08 -12.75 5.42
C GLY A 80 2.90 -11.84 6.31
N ASP A 81 4.05 -11.36 5.82
CA ASP A 81 4.94 -10.45 6.56
C ASP A 81 4.26 -9.11 6.86
N ASN A 82 3.50 -8.57 5.92
CA ASN A 82 2.73 -7.33 6.13
C ASN A 82 1.57 -7.50 7.13
N ALA A 83 1.03 -8.71 7.28
CA ALA A 83 0.02 -8.97 8.29
C ALA A 83 0.59 -8.85 9.70
N ASN A 84 1.90 -9.15 9.89
CA ASN A 84 2.68 -8.97 11.12
C ASN A 84 1.85 -9.24 12.38
N LEU A 85 1.24 -10.43 12.44
CA LEU A 85 0.33 -10.81 13.51
C LEU A 85 1.14 -11.04 14.79
N ASP A 86 1.41 -9.98 15.52
CA ASP A 86 1.93 -10.08 16.88
C ASP A 86 0.76 -10.27 17.86
N LEU A 87 0.44 -11.52 18.15
CA LEU A 87 -0.63 -11.90 19.07
C LEU A 87 -0.39 -11.44 20.52
N ARG A 88 0.61 -10.62 20.78
CA ARG A 88 0.95 -10.09 22.11
C ARG A 88 0.55 -8.63 22.30
N SER A 89 0.20 -7.89 21.25
CA SER A 89 -0.13 -6.47 21.35
C SER A 89 -1.61 -6.21 21.03
N TYR A 90 -2.50 -6.62 21.94
CA TYR A 90 -3.93 -6.31 21.81
C TYR A 90 -4.20 -4.82 22.00
N SER A 91 -4.69 -4.11 20.98
CA SER A 91 -4.95 -2.69 21.04
C SER A 91 -6.37 -2.32 20.61
N LEU A 92 -7.24 -2.11 21.59
CA LEU A 92 -8.58 -1.56 21.31
C LEU A 92 -8.48 -0.16 20.67
N ALA A 93 -7.50 0.63 21.07
CA ALA A 93 -7.22 1.94 20.47
C ALA A 93 -6.85 1.82 18.99
N GLY A 94 -6.15 0.76 18.58
CA GLY A 94 -5.85 0.45 17.19
C GLY A 94 -7.11 0.24 16.36
N SER A 95 -8.05 -0.58 16.84
CA SER A 95 -9.34 -0.81 16.17
C SER A 95 -10.19 0.46 16.07
N ILE A 96 -10.27 1.24 17.15
CA ILE A 96 -11.01 2.50 17.16
C ILE A 96 -10.34 3.51 16.22
N GLY A 97 -9.01 3.59 16.25
CA GLY A 97 -8.22 4.46 15.36
C GLY A 97 -8.42 4.10 13.89
N PHE A 98 -8.45 2.81 13.54
CA PHE A 98 -8.77 2.36 12.18
C PHE A 98 -10.18 2.79 11.76
N LEU A 99 -11.18 2.60 12.63
CA LEU A 99 -12.56 3.01 12.33
C LEU A 99 -12.68 4.54 12.20
N ALA A 100 -12.03 5.29 13.08
CA ALA A 100 -11.98 6.75 13.00
C ALA A 100 -11.30 7.24 11.71
N ALA A 101 -10.27 6.54 11.24
CA ALA A 101 -9.60 6.86 9.99
C ALA A 101 -10.50 6.65 8.76
N GLN A 102 -11.52 5.77 8.84
CA GLN A 102 -12.51 5.62 7.78
C GLN A 102 -13.40 6.88 7.65
N PHE A 103 -13.62 7.62 8.75
CA PHE A 103 -14.29 8.92 8.71
C PHE A 103 -13.53 9.92 7.81
N ALA A 104 -12.21 9.98 7.92
CA ALA A 104 -11.40 10.84 7.06
C ALA A 104 -11.35 10.33 5.60
N THR A 105 -11.38 9.01 5.40
CA THR A 105 -11.29 8.39 4.07
C THR A 105 -12.59 8.52 3.29
N ALA A 106 -13.75 8.30 3.92
CA ALA A 106 -15.06 8.34 3.30
C ALA A 106 -15.70 9.75 3.33
N GLY A 107 -15.24 10.61 4.23
CA GLY A 107 -15.88 11.87 4.59
C GLY A 107 -17.01 11.70 5.61
N PRO A 108 -17.30 12.76 6.40
CA PRO A 108 -18.11 12.63 7.60
C PRO A 108 -19.56 12.17 7.34
N VAL A 109 -20.21 12.73 6.34
CA VAL A 109 -21.61 12.41 6.03
C VAL A 109 -21.71 11.02 5.41
N VAL A 110 -20.84 10.69 4.47
CA VAL A 110 -20.80 9.37 3.81
C VAL A 110 -20.50 8.29 4.84
N PHE A 111 -19.51 8.50 5.71
CA PHE A 111 -19.18 7.56 6.79
C PHE A 111 -20.39 7.29 7.71
N ALA A 112 -21.07 8.33 8.19
CA ALA A 112 -22.24 8.18 9.05
C ALA A 112 -23.37 7.40 8.36
N LEU A 113 -23.62 7.68 7.07
CA LEU A 113 -24.67 7.02 6.29
C LEU A 113 -24.35 5.57 5.95
N MET A 114 -23.07 5.20 5.83
CA MET A 114 -22.64 3.81 5.53
C MET A 114 -23.11 2.79 6.57
N PHE A 115 -23.29 3.18 7.82
CA PHE A 115 -23.87 2.32 8.85
C PHE A 115 -25.31 1.92 8.56
N GLY A 116 -26.01 2.66 7.71
CA GLY A 116 -27.34 2.30 7.24
C GLY A 116 -27.42 0.97 6.52
N ILE A 117 -26.29 0.48 5.93
CA ILE A 117 -26.23 -0.83 5.24
C ILE A 117 -26.60 -2.00 6.18
N LEU A 118 -26.31 -1.84 7.49
CA LEU A 118 -26.64 -2.85 8.50
C LEU A 118 -28.18 -3.01 8.68
N ARG A 119 -28.98 -2.08 8.13
CA ARG A 119 -30.45 -2.15 8.12
C ARG A 119 -31.01 -2.73 6.82
N THR A 120 -30.18 -3.41 6.04
CA THR A 120 -30.62 -4.10 4.81
C THR A 120 -31.78 -5.03 5.13
N ARG A 121 -32.88 -4.88 4.40
CA ARG A 121 -34.12 -5.63 4.65
C ARG A 121 -33.99 -7.08 4.17
N ARG A 122 -34.66 -8.00 4.84
CA ARG A 122 -34.85 -9.36 4.34
C ARG A 122 -35.55 -9.29 2.98
N GLY A 123 -35.04 -10.00 1.97
CA GLY A 123 -35.54 -9.97 0.61
C GLY A 123 -34.84 -9.00 -0.34
N ASP A 124 -33.98 -8.11 0.16
CA ASP A 124 -33.13 -7.25 -0.67
C ASP A 124 -31.80 -7.94 -0.98
N ASP A 125 -31.78 -8.78 -2.03
CA ASP A 125 -30.59 -9.55 -2.39
C ASP A 125 -29.44 -8.65 -2.88
N ALA A 126 -29.73 -7.53 -3.54
CA ALA A 126 -28.72 -6.57 -3.93
C ALA A 126 -28.10 -5.89 -2.71
N GLY A 127 -28.93 -5.48 -1.74
CA GLY A 127 -28.43 -4.93 -0.46
C GLY A 127 -27.64 -5.96 0.32
N LEU A 128 -28.09 -7.21 0.36
CA LEU A 128 -27.38 -8.30 1.03
C LEU A 128 -26.01 -8.56 0.37
N LEU A 129 -25.93 -8.59 -0.95
CA LEU A 129 -24.66 -8.73 -1.68
C LEU A 129 -23.68 -7.59 -1.29
N LEU A 130 -24.13 -6.36 -1.32
CA LEU A 130 -23.31 -5.20 -0.97
C LEU A 130 -22.87 -5.22 0.50
N LEU A 131 -23.74 -5.69 1.40
CA LEU A 131 -23.41 -5.92 2.80
C LEU A 131 -22.32 -6.99 2.95
N CYS A 132 -22.48 -8.13 2.28
CA CYS A 132 -21.50 -9.22 2.31
C CYS A 132 -20.14 -8.80 1.70
N LEU A 133 -20.13 -7.92 0.70
CA LEU A 133 -18.89 -7.42 0.08
C LEU A 133 -18.21 -6.30 0.89
N SER A 134 -18.82 -5.76 1.93
CA SER A 134 -18.30 -4.62 2.68
C SER A 134 -18.08 -4.88 4.17
N ALA A 135 -19.11 -5.33 4.89
CA ALA A 135 -19.04 -5.45 6.35
C ALA A 135 -17.96 -6.43 6.83
N PRO A 136 -17.79 -7.63 6.21
CA PRO A 136 -16.73 -8.57 6.63
C PRO A 136 -15.34 -7.99 6.44
N VAL A 137 -15.12 -7.20 5.37
CA VAL A 137 -13.83 -6.55 5.12
C VAL A 137 -13.47 -5.60 6.26
N ILE A 138 -14.39 -4.71 6.62
CA ILE A 138 -14.17 -3.77 7.73
C ILE A 138 -13.94 -4.53 9.04
N LEU A 139 -14.72 -5.57 9.30
CA LEU A 139 -14.59 -6.36 10.52
C LEU A 139 -13.24 -7.08 10.60
N VAL A 140 -12.81 -7.74 9.52
CA VAL A 140 -11.50 -8.42 9.48
C VAL A 140 -10.36 -7.45 9.72
N ILE A 141 -10.41 -6.26 9.11
CA ILE A 141 -9.34 -5.27 9.28
C ILE A 141 -9.41 -4.63 10.69
N MET A 142 -10.58 -4.47 11.27
CA MET A 142 -10.71 -4.05 12.67
C MET A 142 -10.09 -5.08 13.62
N VAL A 143 -10.31 -6.38 13.39
CA VAL A 143 -9.65 -7.45 14.14
C VAL A 143 -8.14 -7.41 13.92
N GLN A 144 -7.68 -7.21 12.70
CA GLN A 144 -6.27 -7.03 12.40
C GLN A 144 -5.68 -5.83 13.18
N ALA A 145 -6.36 -4.68 13.20
CA ALA A 145 -5.95 -3.50 13.94
C ALA A 145 -5.94 -3.70 15.47
N PHE A 146 -6.75 -4.65 15.96
CA PHE A 146 -6.75 -5.06 17.37
C PHE A 146 -5.54 -5.96 17.71
N LEU A 147 -5.20 -6.88 16.80
CA LEU A 147 -4.15 -7.88 17.03
C LEU A 147 -2.73 -7.34 16.67
N SER A 148 -2.66 -6.32 15.83
CA SER A 148 -1.43 -5.76 15.32
C SER A 148 -1.66 -4.33 14.82
N GLU A 149 -1.11 -3.98 13.65
CA GLU A 149 -1.33 -2.69 13.01
C GLU A 149 -2.18 -2.84 11.75
N ALA A 150 -3.02 -1.85 11.47
CA ALA A 150 -3.77 -1.76 10.21
C ALA A 150 -3.70 -0.34 9.64
N ASN A 151 -3.39 -0.25 8.35
CA ASN A 151 -3.41 1.02 7.66
C ASN A 151 -4.84 1.41 7.26
N ALA A 152 -5.18 2.70 7.37
CA ALA A 152 -6.52 3.22 7.02
C ALA A 152 -6.97 2.84 5.60
N ASN A 153 -6.04 2.80 4.63
CA ASN A 153 -6.32 2.48 3.25
C ASN A 153 -6.66 1.00 2.99
N TRP A 154 -6.52 0.13 3.99
CA TRP A 154 -6.93 -1.27 3.84
C TRP A 154 -8.46 -1.39 3.76
N GLY A 155 -9.19 -0.51 4.46
CA GLY A 155 -10.66 -0.43 4.40
C GLY A 155 -11.22 -0.01 3.05
N LEU A 156 -10.40 0.56 2.14
CA LEU A 156 -10.85 0.99 0.82
C LEU A 156 -11.43 -0.16 -0.03
N THR A 157 -11.08 -1.41 0.25
CA THR A 157 -11.64 -2.58 -0.45
C THR A 157 -13.16 -2.74 -0.20
N ALA A 158 -13.66 -2.26 0.94
CA ALA A 158 -15.10 -2.26 1.25
C ALA A 158 -15.86 -1.09 0.58
N MET A 159 -15.16 -0.01 0.25
CA MET A 159 -15.79 1.25 -0.19
C MET A 159 -16.62 1.13 -1.47
N PRO A 160 -16.21 0.40 -2.53
CA PRO A 160 -17.04 0.28 -3.73
C PRO A 160 -18.44 -0.25 -3.42
N ALA A 161 -18.56 -1.29 -2.58
CA ALA A 161 -19.85 -1.85 -2.20
C ALA A 161 -20.66 -0.89 -1.32
N LEU A 162 -20.01 -0.23 -0.37
CA LEU A 162 -20.65 0.76 0.50
C LEU A 162 -21.17 1.97 -0.28
N VAL A 163 -20.38 2.48 -1.23
CA VAL A 163 -20.77 3.62 -2.07
C VAL A 163 -21.94 3.27 -2.99
N LEU A 164 -21.94 2.07 -3.58
CA LEU A 164 -23.05 1.60 -4.42
C LEU A 164 -24.34 1.45 -3.61
N TRP A 165 -24.25 0.87 -2.40
CA TRP A 165 -25.39 0.78 -1.51
C TRP A 165 -25.90 2.17 -1.15
N LEU A 166 -25.04 3.10 -0.78
CA LEU A 166 -25.37 4.45 -0.41
C LEU A 166 -26.01 5.21 -1.58
N ALA A 167 -25.45 5.11 -2.78
CA ALA A 167 -26.00 5.75 -3.98
C ALA A 167 -27.43 5.27 -4.27
N ARG A 168 -27.66 3.95 -4.17
CA ARG A 168 -28.99 3.36 -4.30
C ARG A 168 -29.97 3.89 -3.25
N TRP A 169 -29.53 3.94 -1.99
CA TRP A 169 -30.37 4.43 -0.89
C TRP A 169 -30.69 5.93 -1.05
N MET A 170 -29.70 6.75 -1.38
CA MET A 170 -29.90 8.19 -1.58
C MET A 170 -30.84 8.49 -2.75
N ALA A 171 -30.73 7.76 -3.84
CA ALA A 171 -31.61 7.93 -5.01
C ALA A 171 -33.08 7.64 -4.69
N GLN A 172 -33.34 6.67 -3.80
CA GLN A 172 -34.68 6.26 -3.45
C GLN A 172 -35.33 7.08 -2.32
N ALA A 173 -34.54 7.43 -1.30
CA ALA A 173 -35.10 7.94 -0.05
C ALA A 173 -34.89 9.44 0.19
N ARG A 174 -33.72 9.97 -0.14
CA ARG A 174 -33.35 11.33 0.33
C ARG A 174 -32.34 12.02 -0.61
N PRO A 175 -32.76 12.50 -1.80
CA PRO A 175 -31.85 13.12 -2.77
C PRO A 175 -31.17 14.39 -2.26
N VAL A 176 -31.74 15.11 -1.30
CA VAL A 176 -31.15 16.30 -0.68
C VAL A 176 -29.91 15.89 0.16
N ILE A 177 -30.02 14.82 0.95
CA ILE A 177 -28.92 14.31 1.77
C ILE A 177 -27.78 13.85 0.85
N GLY A 178 -28.10 13.21 -0.27
CA GLY A 178 -27.11 12.80 -1.27
C GLY A 178 -26.35 13.99 -1.86
N ARG A 179 -27.04 15.05 -2.25
CA ARG A 179 -26.41 16.29 -2.75
C ARG A 179 -25.51 16.95 -1.72
N LEU A 180 -25.95 17.03 -0.46
CA LEU A 180 -25.14 17.55 0.64
C LEU A 180 -23.89 16.70 0.88
N ALA A 181 -24.03 15.37 0.91
CA ALA A 181 -22.89 14.46 1.10
C ALA A 181 -21.85 14.63 0.00
N ILE A 182 -22.29 14.70 -1.26
CA ILE A 182 -21.40 14.92 -2.42
C ILE A 182 -20.73 16.30 -2.30
N GLY A 183 -21.50 17.36 -2.02
CA GLY A 183 -20.97 18.72 -1.89
C GLY A 183 -19.91 18.85 -0.81
N ILE A 184 -20.16 18.27 0.37
CA ILE A 184 -19.19 18.26 1.48
C ILE A 184 -17.93 17.48 1.09
N ASN A 185 -18.07 16.29 0.50
CA ASN A 185 -16.90 15.50 0.10
C ASN A 185 -16.09 16.19 -1.00
N LEU A 186 -16.74 16.79 -2.01
CA LEU A 186 -16.04 17.56 -3.03
C LEU A 186 -15.30 18.77 -2.43
N GLY A 187 -15.91 19.48 -1.48
CA GLY A 187 -15.28 20.57 -0.75
C GLY A 187 -14.04 20.11 0.03
N LEU A 188 -14.15 18.97 0.73
CA LEU A 188 -13.00 18.37 1.45
C LEU A 188 -11.90 17.91 0.49
N CYS A 189 -12.25 17.31 -0.64
CA CYS A 189 -11.26 16.94 -1.66
C CYS A 189 -10.56 18.16 -2.26
N ALA A 190 -11.31 19.23 -2.56
CA ALA A 190 -10.74 20.47 -3.06
C ALA A 190 -9.82 21.13 -2.03
N LEU A 191 -10.21 21.14 -0.76
CA LEU A 191 -9.38 21.61 0.34
C LEU A 191 -8.09 20.81 0.47
N LEU A 192 -8.21 19.45 0.46
CA LEU A 192 -7.04 18.58 0.53
C LEU A 192 -6.10 18.82 -0.66
N LEU A 193 -6.65 18.95 -1.86
CA LEU A 193 -5.86 19.25 -3.06
C LEU A 193 -5.17 20.61 -2.94
N ALA A 194 -5.84 21.65 -2.48
CA ALA A 194 -5.26 22.95 -2.26
C ALA A 194 -4.12 22.92 -1.24
N VAL A 195 -4.32 22.20 -0.13
CA VAL A 195 -3.30 22.03 0.92
C VAL A 195 -2.10 21.23 0.42
N THR A 196 -2.32 20.17 -0.38
CA THR A 196 -1.23 19.39 -0.96
C THR A 196 -0.43 20.17 -1.99
N THR A 197 -1.08 20.97 -2.83
CA THR A 197 -0.41 21.85 -3.80
C THR A 197 0.32 23.01 -3.13
N ALA A 198 -0.21 23.55 -2.05
CA ALA A 198 0.50 24.55 -1.25
C ALA A 198 1.73 23.98 -0.51
N GLY A 199 1.84 22.65 -0.42
CA GLY A 199 2.97 21.95 0.22
C GLY A 199 3.08 22.16 1.72
N SER A 200 2.09 22.82 2.35
CA SER A 200 2.05 23.05 3.79
C SER A 200 0.65 23.28 4.31
N LEU A 201 0.41 22.91 5.56
CA LEU A 201 -0.83 23.22 6.31
C LEU A 201 -0.75 24.57 7.07
N GLY A 202 0.20 25.45 6.70
CA GLY A 202 0.45 26.68 7.44
C GLY A 202 1.22 26.42 8.74
N PRO A 203 0.86 27.03 9.89
CA PRO A 203 1.63 26.97 11.14
C PRO A 203 1.55 25.60 11.88
N VAL A 204 1.33 24.51 11.18
CA VAL A 204 1.38 23.16 11.78
C VAL A 204 2.79 22.87 12.26
N THR A 205 2.89 22.29 13.45
CA THR A 205 4.21 21.93 14.00
C THR A 205 4.88 20.90 13.09
N PRO A 206 6.20 20.99 12.90
CA PRO A 206 6.93 20.08 12.02
C PRO A 206 6.68 18.58 12.30
N ASP A 207 6.40 18.22 13.56
CA ASP A 207 6.13 16.84 13.96
C ASP A 207 4.75 16.34 13.54
N SER A 208 3.80 17.23 13.35
CA SER A 208 2.43 16.91 12.90
C SER A 208 2.21 17.14 11.41
N ASP A 209 3.22 17.54 10.65
CA ASP A 209 3.13 17.73 9.20
C ASP A 209 2.85 16.41 8.48
N PRO A 210 1.65 16.22 7.88
CA PRO A 210 1.32 15.00 7.15
C PRO A 210 2.19 14.81 5.90
N PHE A 211 2.81 15.88 5.38
CA PHE A 211 3.69 15.85 4.21
C PHE A 211 5.16 15.62 4.55
N ARG A 212 5.52 15.47 5.84
CA ARG A 212 6.91 15.23 6.27
C ARG A 212 7.61 14.08 5.55
N ARG A 213 6.87 13.06 5.14
CA ARG A 213 7.42 11.89 4.40
C ARG A 213 7.74 12.20 2.93
N LEU A 214 7.19 13.28 2.39
CA LEU A 214 7.37 13.69 1.00
C LEU A 214 8.48 14.73 0.83
N ARG A 215 8.99 15.28 1.94
CA ARG A 215 9.99 16.36 1.91
C ARG A 215 11.41 15.84 1.99
N GLY A 216 12.35 16.66 1.49
CA GLY A 216 13.79 16.45 1.64
C GLY A 216 14.40 15.47 0.66
N TRP A 217 13.61 14.83 -0.19
CA TRP A 217 14.13 13.84 -1.10
C TRP A 217 14.99 14.43 -2.24
N GLN A 218 14.63 15.61 -2.74
CA GLN A 218 15.42 16.28 -3.77
C GLN A 218 16.79 16.68 -3.25
N ALA A 219 16.85 17.21 -2.02
CA ALA A 219 18.12 17.54 -1.37
C ALA A 219 18.98 16.29 -1.15
N LEU A 220 18.37 15.19 -0.65
CA LEU A 220 19.07 13.91 -0.49
C LEU A 220 19.64 13.40 -1.83
N ALA A 221 18.88 13.47 -2.90
CA ALA A 221 19.37 13.06 -4.21
C ALA A 221 20.51 13.97 -4.71
N ALA A 222 20.42 15.28 -4.48
CA ALA A 222 21.48 16.23 -4.85
C ALA A 222 22.77 15.91 -4.09
N ASP A 223 22.71 15.76 -2.74
CA ASP A 223 23.86 15.45 -1.90
C ASP A 223 24.48 14.09 -2.25
N THR A 224 23.63 13.09 -2.49
CA THR A 224 24.09 11.77 -2.97
C THR A 224 24.80 11.89 -4.32
N GLY A 225 24.28 12.72 -5.21
CA GLY A 225 24.89 12.98 -6.49
C GLY A 225 26.27 13.62 -6.40
N VAL A 226 26.42 14.59 -5.51
CA VAL A 226 27.72 15.23 -5.20
C VAL A 226 28.70 14.16 -4.65
N ALA A 227 28.25 13.31 -3.77
CA ALA A 227 29.08 12.25 -3.21
C ALA A 227 29.53 11.22 -4.28
N LEU A 228 28.64 10.84 -5.18
CA LEU A 228 28.94 9.95 -6.30
C LEU A 228 30.02 10.56 -7.21
N GLU A 229 29.88 11.82 -7.59
CA GLU A 229 30.85 12.53 -8.43
C GLU A 229 32.21 12.67 -7.75
N ALA A 230 32.23 13.12 -6.49
CA ALA A 230 33.46 13.29 -5.71
C ALA A 230 34.22 11.96 -5.48
N HIS A 231 33.49 10.84 -5.44
CA HIS A 231 34.10 9.51 -5.29
C HIS A 231 34.40 8.84 -6.65
N GLY A 232 33.90 9.39 -7.75
CA GLY A 232 33.95 8.77 -9.07
C GLY A 232 33.19 7.44 -9.13
N ALA A 233 32.13 7.32 -8.33
CA ALA A 233 31.28 6.14 -8.23
C ALA A 233 30.02 6.32 -9.11
N ALA A 234 29.64 5.29 -9.86
CA ALA A 234 28.40 5.23 -10.61
C ALA A 234 27.39 4.26 -9.96
N THR A 235 27.68 3.76 -8.76
CA THR A 235 26.80 2.84 -8.04
C THR A 235 26.47 3.40 -6.66
N VAL A 236 25.17 3.43 -6.34
CA VAL A 236 24.66 3.80 -5.02
C VAL A 236 23.90 2.62 -4.41
N ILE A 237 24.17 2.36 -3.13
CA ILE A 237 23.49 1.34 -2.35
C ILE A 237 22.48 2.05 -1.43
N ALA A 238 21.21 1.72 -1.56
CA ALA A 238 20.16 2.31 -0.76
C ALA A 238 19.82 1.41 0.45
N ASP A 239 19.52 2.06 1.58
CA ASP A 239 19.20 1.39 2.86
C ASP A 239 17.86 0.63 2.83
N ARG A 240 16.95 1.06 1.98
CA ARG A 240 15.58 0.52 1.88
C ARG A 240 14.92 0.85 0.56
N ARG A 241 13.83 0.14 0.25
CA ARG A 241 13.05 0.30 -0.99
C ARG A 241 12.58 1.75 -1.27
N ALA A 242 12.24 2.53 -0.24
CA ALA A 242 11.77 3.90 -0.42
C ALA A 242 12.89 4.82 -0.93
N THR A 243 14.10 4.69 -0.37
CA THR A 243 15.30 5.39 -0.81
C THR A 243 15.70 4.94 -2.20
N ALA A 244 15.70 3.62 -2.45
CA ALA A 244 16.01 3.06 -3.77
C ALA A 244 15.07 3.57 -4.86
N SER A 245 13.77 3.52 -4.62
CA SER A 245 12.74 4.01 -5.55
C SER A 245 12.97 5.47 -5.93
N LEU A 246 13.26 6.29 -4.95
CA LEU A 246 13.44 7.71 -5.13
C LEU A 246 14.75 8.06 -5.83
N LEU A 247 15.85 7.42 -5.45
CA LEU A 247 17.14 7.62 -6.12
C LEU A 247 17.09 7.09 -7.56
N SER A 248 16.42 5.98 -7.82
CA SER A 248 16.21 5.49 -9.20
C SER A 248 15.46 6.50 -10.05
N TRP A 249 14.46 7.20 -9.49
CA TRP A 249 13.76 8.28 -10.17
C TRP A 249 14.67 9.48 -10.45
N HIS A 250 15.42 9.95 -9.46
CA HIS A 250 16.28 11.12 -9.61
C HIS A 250 17.51 10.88 -10.48
N PHE A 251 17.97 9.63 -10.58
CA PHE A 251 19.20 9.27 -11.29
C PHE A 251 18.98 8.54 -12.62
N HIS A 252 17.72 8.40 -13.07
CA HIS A 252 17.39 7.58 -14.23
C HIS A 252 18.21 7.97 -15.50
N ASP A 253 18.51 9.26 -15.69
CA ASP A 253 19.30 9.76 -16.83
C ASP A 253 20.72 10.21 -16.44
N ARG A 254 21.08 10.11 -15.15
CA ARG A 254 22.39 10.60 -14.68
C ARG A 254 23.50 9.65 -15.04
N ARG A 255 24.63 10.21 -15.47
CA ARG A 255 25.85 9.47 -15.77
C ARG A 255 27.04 10.06 -15.00
N ILE A 256 27.93 9.17 -14.53
CA ILE A 256 29.18 9.55 -13.87
C ILE A 256 30.31 8.80 -14.55
N GLY A 257 31.32 9.55 -15.04
CA GLY A 257 32.39 8.95 -15.84
C GLY A 257 31.88 8.21 -17.09
N GLY A 258 30.79 8.71 -17.70
CA GLY A 258 30.16 8.10 -18.88
C GLY A 258 29.27 6.87 -18.56
N LYS A 259 29.26 6.36 -17.34
CA LYS A 259 28.46 5.20 -16.91
C LYS A 259 27.13 5.66 -16.32
N PRO A 260 26.00 4.99 -16.61
CA PRO A 260 24.73 5.30 -15.96
C PRO A 260 24.82 5.03 -14.46
N VAL A 261 24.13 5.85 -13.65
CA VAL A 261 24.06 5.60 -12.22
C VAL A 261 23.14 4.42 -11.96
N THR A 262 23.64 3.44 -11.21
CA THR A 262 22.91 2.23 -10.82
C THR A 262 22.55 2.29 -9.34
N VAL A 263 21.27 2.08 -9.02
CA VAL A 263 20.78 2.01 -7.65
C VAL A 263 20.57 0.55 -7.27
N LEU A 264 21.24 0.11 -6.22
CA LEU A 264 21.15 -1.24 -5.68
C LEU A 264 20.67 -1.20 -4.23
N VAL A 265 20.25 -2.33 -3.70
CA VAL A 265 19.86 -2.52 -2.30
C VAL A 265 20.58 -3.72 -1.68
N ILE A 266 20.67 -3.75 -0.36
CA ILE A 266 21.20 -4.91 0.36
C ILE A 266 20.05 -5.88 0.60
N ASP A 267 20.18 -7.11 0.12
CA ASP A 267 19.37 -8.25 0.54
C ASP A 267 20.17 -9.01 1.59
N ALA A 268 19.85 -8.77 2.87
CA ALA A 268 20.67 -9.24 3.99
C ALA A 268 20.49 -10.73 4.29
N ASP A 269 19.36 -11.33 3.94
CA ASP A 269 19.01 -12.71 4.29
C ASP A 269 18.80 -13.62 3.07
N GLY A 270 18.98 -13.10 1.86
CA GLY A 270 18.77 -13.82 0.61
C GLY A 270 17.30 -14.18 0.35
N ARG A 271 16.39 -13.48 1.01
CA ARG A 271 14.93 -13.69 0.89
C ARG A 271 14.24 -12.39 0.48
N PRO A 272 14.25 -12.07 -0.81
CA PRO A 272 13.74 -10.79 -1.28
C PRO A 272 12.28 -10.57 -0.89
N THR A 273 12.01 -9.47 -0.21
CA THR A 273 10.68 -9.05 0.22
C THR A 273 10.02 -8.04 -0.72
N ASN A 274 10.80 -7.50 -1.66
CA ASN A 274 10.32 -6.49 -2.60
C ASN A 274 11.08 -6.55 -3.93
N HIS A 275 10.54 -5.82 -4.92
CA HIS A 275 11.09 -5.76 -6.28
C HIS A 275 12.58 -5.36 -6.33
N PHE A 276 13.02 -4.44 -5.48
CA PHE A 276 14.41 -3.98 -5.48
C PHE A 276 15.35 -5.09 -4.99
N GLU A 277 15.03 -5.76 -3.90
CA GLU A 277 15.80 -6.90 -3.40
C GLU A 277 15.83 -8.05 -4.42
N GLN A 278 14.72 -8.29 -5.11
CA GLN A 278 14.61 -9.37 -6.10
C GLN A 278 15.43 -9.11 -7.37
N ASN A 279 15.50 -7.86 -7.85
CA ASN A 279 16.06 -7.55 -9.16
C ASN A 279 17.31 -6.67 -9.11
N LEU A 280 17.53 -5.97 -8.01
CA LEU A 280 18.59 -4.98 -7.83
C LEU A 280 19.36 -5.21 -6.52
N ALA A 281 19.39 -6.46 -6.05
CA ALA A 281 20.24 -6.84 -4.92
C ALA A 281 21.70 -6.59 -5.25
N TRP A 282 22.39 -5.96 -4.30
CA TRP A 282 23.82 -5.76 -4.43
C TRP A 282 24.57 -7.09 -4.50
N GLN A 283 25.48 -7.17 -5.46
CA GLN A 283 26.46 -8.26 -5.58
C GLN A 283 27.85 -7.64 -5.63
N PRO A 284 28.84 -8.22 -4.95
CA PRO A 284 30.20 -7.69 -4.97
C PRO A 284 30.79 -7.73 -6.38
N VAL A 285 31.46 -6.64 -6.77
CA VAL A 285 32.18 -6.52 -8.03
C VAL A 285 33.56 -5.92 -7.73
N ALA A 286 34.60 -6.66 -8.03
CA ALA A 286 35.97 -6.26 -7.71
C ALA A 286 36.29 -4.83 -8.18
N ARG A 287 36.91 -4.06 -7.28
CA ARG A 287 37.39 -2.68 -7.50
C ARG A 287 36.31 -1.67 -7.89
N ARG A 288 35.00 -1.98 -7.69
CA ARG A 288 33.93 -1.03 -7.95
C ARG A 288 33.86 -0.02 -6.81
N ARG A 289 33.86 1.27 -7.17
CA ARG A 289 33.56 2.37 -6.21
C ARG A 289 32.06 2.45 -5.99
N ILE A 290 31.65 2.53 -4.73
CA ILE A 290 30.26 2.62 -4.32
C ILE A 290 30.03 3.76 -3.33
N VAL A 291 28.81 4.26 -3.31
CA VAL A 291 28.30 5.15 -2.27
C VAL A 291 27.11 4.45 -1.62
N ALA A 292 27.13 4.26 -0.32
CA ALA A 292 26.04 3.66 0.41
C ALA A 292 25.33 4.69 1.28
N LEU A 293 24.01 4.58 1.38
CA LEU A 293 23.17 5.35 2.29
C LEU A 293 22.66 4.44 3.38
N ASP A 294 22.86 4.84 4.63
CA ASP A 294 22.34 4.12 5.81
C ASP A 294 21.82 5.11 6.84
N GLY A 295 20.78 4.71 7.59
CA GLY A 295 20.27 5.48 8.74
C GLY A 295 21.19 5.42 9.97
N ARG A 296 22.25 4.60 9.95
CA ARG A 296 23.25 4.46 11.01
C ARG A 296 24.51 5.27 10.69
N LYS A 297 25.17 5.76 11.73
CA LYS A 297 26.50 6.44 11.59
C LYS A 297 27.59 5.52 11.10
N ALA A 298 27.52 4.23 11.45
CA ALA A 298 28.42 3.23 10.96
C ALA A 298 28.05 2.81 9.52
N PRO A 299 29.01 2.52 8.67
CA PRO A 299 28.72 2.01 7.34
C PRO A 299 27.97 0.67 7.43
N PRO A 300 27.16 0.34 6.41
CA PRO A 300 26.48 -0.94 6.38
C PRO A 300 27.47 -2.11 6.36
N GLU A 301 27.09 -3.20 7.00
CA GLU A 301 27.89 -4.44 6.99
C GLU A 301 27.80 -5.08 5.59
N MET A 302 28.87 -4.92 4.82
CA MET A 302 29.00 -5.48 3.47
C MET A 302 30.35 -6.18 3.35
N THR A 303 30.32 -7.48 3.13
CA THR A 303 31.54 -8.29 3.02
C THR A 303 32.37 -7.86 1.80
N GLY A 304 33.67 -7.63 2.01
CA GLY A 304 34.59 -7.26 0.92
C GLY A 304 34.50 -5.80 0.50
N VAL A 305 33.98 -4.92 1.34
CA VAL A 305 33.95 -3.47 1.05
C VAL A 305 34.85 -2.74 2.04
N ASP A 306 35.85 -2.03 1.50
CA ASP A 306 36.73 -1.15 2.27
C ASP A 306 36.09 0.24 2.36
N TRP A 307 35.59 0.58 3.52
CA TRP A 307 34.96 1.88 3.78
C TRP A 307 35.99 2.96 4.09
N GLN A 308 35.82 4.14 3.47
CA GLN A 308 36.65 5.29 3.79
C GLN A 308 36.25 5.81 5.17
N ALA A 309 37.23 5.87 6.08
CA ALA A 309 37.06 6.42 7.41
C ALA A 309 36.78 7.95 7.37
N GLY A 310 35.80 8.40 8.15
CA GLY A 310 35.79 9.77 8.65
C GLY A 310 35.17 10.84 7.78
N THR A 311 34.12 10.58 7.04
CA THR A 311 33.28 11.69 6.51
C THR A 311 32.09 11.91 7.43
N PRO A 312 31.89 13.15 7.97
CA PRO A 312 30.66 13.47 8.69
C PRO A 312 29.45 13.24 7.79
N PRO A 313 28.24 13.03 8.36
CA PRO A 313 27.04 12.82 7.56
C PRO A 313 26.88 13.98 6.57
N LEU A 314 26.84 13.67 5.28
CA LEU A 314 26.77 14.67 4.23
C LEU A 314 25.39 15.31 4.08
N SER A 315 24.34 14.70 4.62
CA SER A 315 23.05 15.38 4.72
C SER A 315 22.20 14.88 5.89
N SER A 316 21.85 15.81 6.76
CA SER A 316 20.62 15.70 7.51
C SER A 316 19.52 16.35 6.70
N THR A 317 18.66 15.56 6.07
CA THR A 317 17.50 16.12 5.42
C THR A 317 16.50 16.51 6.50
N ALA A 318 16.40 17.79 6.79
CA ALA A 318 15.46 18.30 7.78
C ALA A 318 14.04 17.94 7.35
N ILE A 319 13.44 16.92 7.98
CA ILE A 319 12.04 16.55 7.78
C ILE A 319 11.14 17.48 8.59
N SER A 320 11.70 18.05 9.68
CA SER A 320 11.09 19.04 10.55
C SER A 320 12.16 19.79 11.34
N ARG A 321 11.79 20.89 12.01
CA ARG A 321 12.75 21.64 12.86
C ARG A 321 13.45 20.79 13.92
N ASN A 322 12.84 19.69 14.36
CA ASN A 322 13.32 18.84 15.46
C ASN A 322 13.60 17.38 15.09
N ARG A 323 13.32 16.95 13.85
CA ARG A 323 13.64 15.62 13.36
C ARG A 323 14.24 15.71 11.97
N SER A 324 15.50 15.34 11.89
CA SER A 324 16.17 15.06 10.62
C SER A 324 15.97 13.59 10.25
N ARG A 325 15.86 13.30 8.98
CA ARG A 325 16.13 11.96 8.47
C ARG A 325 17.64 11.94 8.26
N ASP A 326 18.37 11.55 9.29
CA ASP A 326 19.80 11.39 9.18
C ASP A 326 20.06 10.15 8.32
N LEU A 327 20.37 10.38 7.06
CA LEU A 327 20.95 9.38 6.19
C LEU A 327 22.44 9.72 6.05
N TYR A 328 23.27 8.79 6.48
CA TYR A 328 24.71 8.88 6.39
C TYR A 328 25.15 8.36 5.04
N ILE A 329 26.03 9.11 4.39
CA ILE A 329 26.59 8.73 3.09
C ILE A 329 27.98 8.16 3.35
N HIS A 330 28.15 6.88 3.04
CA HIS A 330 29.41 6.17 3.17
C HIS A 330 30.02 5.96 1.79
N LYS A 331 31.33 6.15 1.68
CA LYS A 331 32.10 5.90 0.46
C LYS A 331 32.92 4.63 0.65
N GLY A 332 32.85 3.71 -0.30
CA GLY A 332 33.55 2.45 -0.23
C GLY A 332 34.13 2.01 -1.56
N VAL A 333 35.08 1.10 -1.50
CA VAL A 333 35.64 0.40 -2.65
C VAL A 333 35.52 -1.08 -2.37
N GLU A 334 34.93 -1.83 -3.30
CA GLU A 334 34.84 -3.28 -3.18
C GLU A 334 36.23 -3.90 -3.41
N GLY A 335 36.62 -4.80 -2.52
CA GLY A 335 37.90 -5.51 -2.57
C GLY A 335 38.02 -6.44 -3.77
N GLU A 336 39.12 -7.20 -3.82
CA GLU A 336 39.38 -8.21 -4.88
C GLU A 336 38.49 -9.44 -4.74
#